data_71b83351d86e512c747ff2791ba44889
#
_entry.id   71b83351d86e512c747ff2791ba44889
#
_cell.length_a   1.000
_cell.length_b   1.000
_cell.length_c   1.000
_cell.angle_alpha   90.00
_cell.angle_beta   90.00
_cell.angle_gamma   90.00
#
_symmetry.space_group_name_H-M   'P 1'
#
loop_
_entity.id
_entity.type
_entity.pdbx_description
1 polymer ?
#
loop_
_entity_poly.entity_id
_entity_poly.type
_entity_poly.pdbx_seq_one_letter_code
_entity_poly.pdbx_strand_id
1 'polypeptide(L)'
;ADKIQLNNLIDANLNKVVFRDHCIVYKNDYQSAVYTPSFFRGIDDLMPVINRTAGEKWLIFISSIQRGKALQQRIKKETGRKAVFLSSENKADKRWKTLSTEERYDEDVLITTKVLDNGVNISDKGVRHIVIPFCDQTEFMQMLGRRRTAEGERVYLYVEVPTIQKVNTLRHGVETKRNAI
;
A
#
# COMPACT_ATOMS: atom_id res chain seq x y z
N ALA A 1 -13.40 -10.77 2.33
CA ALA A 1 -12.92 -11.48 1.13
C ALA A 1 -13.56 -10.88 -0.11
N ASP A 2 -12.81 -10.75 -1.17
CA ASP A 2 -13.35 -10.25 -2.43
C ASP A 2 -14.35 -11.27 -3.02
N LYS A 3 -15.49 -10.81 -3.47
CA LYS A 3 -16.53 -11.62 -4.09
C LYS A 3 -16.01 -12.45 -5.25
N ILE A 4 -15.11 -11.85 -6.05
CA ILE A 4 -14.52 -12.52 -7.21
C ILE A 4 -13.63 -13.69 -6.76
N GLN A 5 -12.79 -13.51 -5.75
CA GLN A 5 -11.91 -14.57 -5.24
C GLN A 5 -12.70 -15.73 -4.64
N LEU A 6 -13.75 -15.41 -3.87
CA LEU A 6 -14.58 -16.46 -3.27
C LEU A 6 -15.38 -17.24 -4.32
N ASN A 7 -15.96 -16.54 -5.30
CA ASN A 7 -16.65 -17.20 -6.39
C ASN A 7 -15.71 -18.08 -7.22
N ASN A 8 -14.51 -17.60 -7.54
CA ASN A 8 -13.51 -18.38 -8.25
C ASN A 8 -13.07 -19.63 -7.46
N LEU A 9 -12.91 -19.48 -6.14
CA LEU A 9 -12.58 -20.61 -5.27
C LEU A 9 -13.70 -21.65 -5.24
N ILE A 10 -14.95 -21.22 -5.15
CA ILE A 10 -16.12 -22.07 -5.19
C ILE A 10 -16.21 -22.79 -6.54
N ASP A 11 -16.08 -22.05 -7.64
CA ASP A 11 -16.19 -22.61 -8.99
C ASP A 11 -15.05 -23.60 -9.31
N ALA A 12 -13.82 -23.28 -8.90
CA ALA A 12 -12.66 -24.12 -9.16
C ALA A 12 -12.64 -25.42 -8.33
N ASN A 13 -13.00 -25.34 -7.05
CA ASN A 13 -12.80 -26.48 -6.14
C ASN A 13 -14.05 -27.34 -5.92
N LEU A 14 -15.22 -26.79 -6.14
CA LEU A 14 -16.42 -27.44 -5.70
C LEU A 14 -17.46 -27.69 -6.80
N ASN A 15 -17.31 -27.15 -8.00
CA ASN A 15 -18.31 -27.27 -9.06
C ASN A 15 -19.73 -26.99 -8.56
N LYS A 16 -19.98 -25.81 -7.92
CA LYS A 16 -21.07 -25.73 -6.99
C LYS A 16 -22.02 -24.55 -7.04
N VAL A 17 -23.18 -24.81 -7.55
CA VAL A 17 -24.36 -23.97 -7.41
C VAL A 17 -24.85 -23.92 -5.94
N VAL A 18 -24.76 -25.03 -5.21
CA VAL A 18 -25.30 -25.20 -3.85
C VAL A 18 -24.73 -24.23 -2.81
N PHE A 19 -23.49 -23.79 -2.96
CA PHE A 19 -22.87 -22.86 -2.00
C PHE A 19 -23.10 -21.39 -2.34
N ARG A 20 -23.50 -21.05 -3.57
CA ARG A 20 -23.75 -19.66 -3.96
C ARG A 20 -24.92 -19.06 -3.19
N ASP A 21 -25.97 -19.82 -2.99
CA ASP A 21 -27.19 -19.34 -2.34
C ASP A 21 -27.04 -19.12 -0.83
N HIS A 22 -25.93 -19.67 -0.25
CA HIS A 22 -25.67 -19.63 1.20
C HIS A 22 -24.44 -18.78 1.54
N CYS A 23 -23.74 -18.23 0.55
CA CYS A 23 -22.58 -17.40 0.77
C CYS A 23 -22.94 -15.91 0.80
N ILE A 24 -22.78 -15.29 1.96
CA ILE A 24 -22.77 -13.83 2.07
C ILE A 24 -21.37 -13.35 1.71
N VAL A 25 -21.26 -12.65 0.60
CA VAL A 25 -19.97 -12.15 0.12
C VAL A 25 -19.89 -10.65 0.36
N TYR A 26 -19.00 -10.25 1.23
CA TYR A 26 -18.69 -8.84 1.45
C TYR A 26 -17.66 -8.38 0.41
N LYS A 27 -18.04 -7.42 -0.39
CA LYS A 27 -17.16 -6.77 -1.36
C LYS A 27 -16.70 -5.43 -0.79
N ASN A 28 -15.39 -5.25 -0.66
CA ASN A 28 -14.83 -3.94 -0.37
C ASN A 28 -14.87 -3.09 -1.64
N ASP A 29 -15.59 -1.98 -1.60
CA ASP A 29 -15.59 -1.01 -2.70
C ASP A 29 -14.45 0.00 -2.52
N TYR A 30 -13.26 -0.39 -2.97
CA TYR A 30 -12.11 0.52 -2.96
C TYR A 30 -12.20 1.61 -4.04
N GLN A 31 -13.06 1.46 -5.05
CA GLN A 31 -13.21 2.46 -6.11
C GLN A 31 -13.84 3.74 -5.59
N SER A 32 -14.76 3.63 -4.64
CA SER A 32 -15.36 4.81 -4.00
C SER A 32 -14.39 5.52 -3.05
N ALA A 33 -13.39 4.81 -2.53
CA ALA A 33 -12.43 5.33 -1.55
C ALA A 33 -11.18 6.00 -2.17
N VAL A 34 -10.96 5.88 -3.48
CA VAL A 34 -9.80 6.46 -4.15
C VAL A 34 -10.20 7.36 -5.31
N TYR A 35 -9.40 8.40 -5.57
CA TYR A 35 -9.45 9.12 -6.84
C TYR A 35 -8.81 8.26 -7.93
N THR A 36 -8.93 8.68 -9.20
CA THR A 36 -8.24 8.02 -10.31
C THR A 36 -6.76 7.84 -9.98
N PRO A 37 -6.24 6.59 -9.97
CA PRO A 37 -4.86 6.33 -9.60
C PRO A 37 -3.87 7.04 -10.52
N SER A 38 -2.80 7.56 -9.94
CA SER A 38 -1.66 8.13 -10.66
C SER A 38 -0.53 7.12 -10.69
N PHE A 39 0.10 6.95 -11.84
CA PHE A 39 1.21 6.02 -12.03
C PHE A 39 2.55 6.77 -12.07
N PHE A 40 3.57 6.22 -11.42
CA PHE A 40 4.92 6.83 -11.38
C PHE A 40 6.00 5.76 -11.58
N ARG A 41 7.16 6.16 -12.08
CA ARG A 41 8.29 5.24 -12.33
C ARG A 41 9.36 5.27 -11.25
N GLY A 42 9.51 6.41 -10.61
CA GLY A 42 10.48 6.60 -9.54
C GLY A 42 10.01 7.67 -8.57
N ILE A 43 10.56 7.65 -7.37
CA ILE A 43 10.18 8.59 -6.31
C ILE A 43 10.44 10.07 -6.71
N ASP A 44 11.31 10.29 -7.68
CA ASP A 44 11.58 11.63 -8.23
C ASP A 44 10.33 12.27 -8.82
N ASP A 45 9.46 11.48 -9.44
CA ASP A 45 8.19 11.93 -10.00
C ASP A 45 7.23 12.46 -8.91
N LEU A 46 7.36 11.95 -7.68
CA LEU A 46 6.50 12.30 -6.56
C LEU A 46 7.03 13.46 -5.70
N MET A 47 8.33 13.74 -5.72
CA MET A 47 8.92 14.80 -4.89
C MET A 47 8.26 16.17 -5.10
N PRO A 48 7.98 16.63 -6.34
CA PRO A 48 7.27 17.88 -6.55
C PRO A 48 5.83 17.86 -6.00
N VAL A 49 5.16 16.71 -6.02
CA VAL A 49 3.80 16.56 -5.50
C VAL A 49 3.82 16.61 -3.97
N ILE A 50 4.74 15.87 -3.33
CA ILE A 50 4.95 15.89 -1.88
C ILE A 50 5.22 17.32 -1.40
N ASN A 51 6.01 18.09 -2.13
CA ASN A 51 6.32 19.46 -1.77
C ASN A 51 5.11 20.41 -1.87
N ARG A 52 4.27 20.25 -2.91
CA ARG A 52 3.09 21.11 -3.15
C ARG A 52 1.92 20.83 -2.21
N THR A 53 1.82 19.65 -1.64
CA THR A 53 0.70 19.21 -0.79
C THR A 53 0.99 19.45 0.69
N ALA A 54 1.54 20.63 1.02
CA ALA A 54 1.77 21.01 2.41
C ALA A 54 0.44 21.02 3.20
N GLY A 55 0.48 20.43 4.41
CA GLY A 55 -0.72 20.27 5.25
C GLY A 55 -1.49 18.96 5.07
N GLU A 56 -1.22 18.19 4.01
CA GLU A 56 -1.77 16.85 3.82
C GLU A 56 -0.72 15.80 4.18
N LYS A 57 -1.15 14.70 4.80
CA LYS A 57 -0.26 13.62 5.22
C LYS A 57 -0.13 12.55 4.14
N TRP A 58 1.05 11.91 4.12
CA TRP A 58 1.44 10.89 3.17
C TRP A 58 1.74 9.56 3.86
N LEU A 59 1.19 8.48 3.35
CA LEU A 59 1.54 7.11 3.69
C LEU A 59 2.28 6.50 2.50
N ILE A 60 3.57 6.22 2.66
CA ILE A 60 4.42 5.71 1.58
C ILE A 60 4.91 4.31 1.94
N PHE A 61 4.44 3.33 1.20
CA PHE A 61 4.99 1.98 1.26
C PHE A 61 6.22 1.86 0.36
N ILE A 62 7.20 1.09 0.83
CA ILE A 62 8.46 0.89 0.10
C ILE A 62 8.96 -0.56 0.28
N SER A 63 9.57 -1.12 -0.76
CA SER A 63 10.01 -2.51 -0.77
C SER A 63 11.36 -2.76 -0.09
N SER A 64 12.13 -1.71 0.25
CA SER A 64 13.49 -1.84 0.80
C SER A 64 13.71 -0.88 1.95
N ILE A 65 14.26 -1.39 3.06
CA ILE A 65 14.61 -0.61 4.25
C ILE A 65 15.63 0.48 3.89
N GLN A 66 16.65 0.14 3.11
CA GLN A 66 17.67 1.11 2.70
C GLN A 66 17.06 2.27 1.90
N ARG A 67 16.20 1.96 0.92
CA ARG A 67 15.46 2.98 0.15
C ARG A 67 14.56 3.83 1.05
N GLY A 68 13.92 3.21 2.06
CA GLY A 68 13.07 3.92 3.02
C GLY A 68 13.83 4.94 3.86
N LYS A 69 14.99 4.55 4.39
CA LYS A 69 15.88 5.46 5.14
C LYS A 69 16.40 6.62 4.25
N ALA A 70 16.81 6.32 3.03
CA ALA A 70 17.25 7.34 2.08
C ALA A 70 16.13 8.31 1.70
N LEU A 71 14.92 7.80 1.45
CA LEU A 71 13.75 8.61 1.13
C LEU A 71 13.36 9.53 2.29
N GLN A 72 13.40 9.04 3.53
CA GLN A 72 13.15 9.86 4.72
C GLN A 72 14.08 11.06 4.80
N GLN A 73 15.38 10.83 4.62
CA GLN A 73 16.37 11.89 4.66
C GLN A 73 16.16 12.90 3.52
N ARG A 74 15.86 12.39 2.33
CA ARG A 74 15.62 13.19 1.14
C ARG A 74 14.41 14.08 1.30
N ILE A 75 13.26 13.56 1.76
CA ILE A 75 12.05 14.36 2.00
C ILE A 75 12.35 15.47 3.00
N LYS A 76 13.01 15.16 4.12
CA LYS A 76 13.38 16.18 5.12
C LYS A 76 14.25 17.29 4.52
N LYS A 77 15.24 16.91 3.70
CA LYS A 77 16.21 17.85 3.11
C LYS A 77 15.57 18.73 2.02
N GLU A 78 14.79 18.13 1.13
CA GLU A 78 14.30 18.81 -0.08
C GLU A 78 12.97 19.55 0.15
N THR A 79 12.15 19.10 1.10
CA THR A 79 10.82 19.68 1.33
C THR A 79 10.65 20.34 2.70
N GLY A 80 11.58 20.12 3.64
CA GLY A 80 11.45 20.56 5.03
C GLY A 80 10.38 19.83 5.84
N ARG A 81 9.65 18.86 5.26
CA ARG A 81 8.54 18.15 5.92
C ARG A 81 9.06 17.14 6.95
N LYS A 82 8.27 16.95 7.99
CA LYS A 82 8.55 15.92 9.00
C LYS A 82 8.25 14.54 8.42
N ALA A 83 9.30 13.76 8.19
CA ALA A 83 9.17 12.39 7.68
C ALA A 83 9.71 11.39 8.70
N VAL A 84 9.01 10.27 8.86
CA VAL A 84 9.45 9.13 9.67
C VAL A 84 9.47 7.85 8.82
N PHE A 85 10.46 7.01 9.07
CA PHE A 85 10.54 5.67 8.50
C PHE A 85 10.36 4.63 9.60
N LEU A 86 9.31 3.82 9.49
CA LEU A 86 9.02 2.71 10.41
C LEU A 86 9.14 1.37 9.68
N SER A 87 9.91 0.45 10.27
CA SER A 87 10.16 -0.89 9.73
C SER A 87 10.30 -1.92 10.85
N SER A 88 10.51 -3.18 10.50
CA SER A 88 10.78 -4.24 11.48
C SER A 88 12.04 -4.00 12.31
N GLU A 89 13.01 -3.22 11.82
CA GLU A 89 14.26 -2.92 12.54
C GLU A 89 14.08 -1.94 13.69
N ASN A 90 13.03 -1.12 13.68
CA ASN A 90 12.81 -0.10 14.71
C ASN A 90 11.48 -0.26 15.45
N LYS A 91 11.05 -1.49 15.68
CA LYS A 91 9.80 -1.80 16.43
C LYS A 91 9.77 -1.24 17.86
N ALA A 92 10.91 -0.94 18.44
CA ALA A 92 11.01 -0.28 19.75
C ALA A 92 10.72 1.24 19.70
N ASP A 93 10.60 1.84 18.52
CA ASP A 93 10.23 3.25 18.39
C ASP A 93 8.82 3.49 18.96
N LYS A 94 8.69 4.47 19.86
CA LYS A 94 7.42 4.82 20.51
C LYS A 94 6.29 5.13 19.52
N ARG A 95 6.62 5.55 18.30
CA ARG A 95 5.64 5.84 17.23
C ARG A 95 4.87 4.60 16.80
N TRP A 96 5.47 3.41 16.91
CA TRP A 96 4.74 2.16 16.70
C TRP A 96 3.58 1.99 17.67
N LYS A 97 3.80 2.35 18.95
CA LYS A 97 2.74 2.29 19.95
C LYS A 97 1.62 3.28 19.61
N THR A 98 1.96 4.53 19.33
CA THR A 98 0.97 5.55 18.93
C THR A 98 0.19 5.10 17.70
N LEU A 99 0.89 4.60 16.67
CA LEU A 99 0.27 4.13 15.43
C LEU A 99 -0.69 2.96 15.66
N SER A 100 -0.33 2.01 16.53
CA SER A 100 -1.16 0.84 16.83
C SER A 100 -2.33 1.12 17.77
N THR A 101 -2.22 2.11 18.67
CA THR A 101 -3.28 2.43 19.64
C THR A 101 -4.20 3.56 19.20
N GLU A 102 -3.67 4.54 18.47
CA GLU A 102 -4.40 5.73 18.07
C GLU A 102 -4.71 5.77 16.56
N GLU A 103 -4.22 4.80 15.81
CA GLU A 103 -4.40 4.68 14.35
C GLU A 103 -4.00 5.95 13.58
N ARG A 104 -3.04 6.71 14.12
CA ARG A 104 -2.54 7.98 13.55
C ARG A 104 -1.05 8.15 13.80
N TYR A 105 -0.46 9.12 13.13
CA TYR A 105 0.91 9.58 13.32
C TYR A 105 0.99 11.10 13.25
N ASP A 106 1.99 11.71 13.88
CA ASP A 106 2.11 13.16 13.99
C ASP A 106 2.92 13.80 12.84
N GLU A 107 3.74 13.01 12.18
CA GLU A 107 4.56 13.47 11.06
C GLU A 107 3.71 13.74 9.80
N ASP A 108 4.27 14.53 8.88
CA ASP A 108 3.63 14.79 7.59
C ASP A 108 3.72 13.58 6.63
N VAL A 109 4.79 12.80 6.77
CA VAL A 109 5.06 11.66 5.90
C VAL A 109 5.48 10.43 6.72
N LEU A 110 4.66 9.39 6.67
CA LEU A 110 5.00 8.07 7.17
C LEU A 110 5.50 7.21 6.00
N ILE A 111 6.73 6.76 6.11
CA ILE A 111 7.34 5.80 5.19
C ILE A 111 7.44 4.47 5.91
N THR A 112 7.04 3.40 5.25
CA THR A 112 7.05 2.06 5.87
C THR A 112 7.26 0.96 4.83
N THR A 113 7.59 -0.22 5.30
CA THR A 113 7.58 -1.43 4.50
C THR A 113 6.26 -2.18 4.71
N LYS A 114 6.08 -3.33 4.08
CA LYS A 114 4.95 -4.24 4.32
C LYS A 114 4.79 -4.68 5.80
N VAL A 115 5.71 -4.29 6.68
CA VAL A 115 5.61 -4.60 8.12
C VAL A 115 4.34 -4.02 8.78
N LEU A 116 3.74 -2.99 8.22
CA LEU A 116 2.40 -2.51 8.60
C LEU A 116 1.29 -3.56 8.38
N ASP A 117 1.57 -4.63 7.62
CA ASP A 117 0.60 -5.69 7.35
C ASP A 117 0.19 -6.46 8.61
N ASN A 118 0.91 -6.33 9.71
CA ASN A 118 0.63 -7.00 10.99
C ASN A 118 -0.50 -6.34 11.82
N GLY A 119 -1.56 -5.86 11.17
CA GLY A 119 -2.81 -5.47 11.85
C GLY A 119 -2.92 -4.00 12.25
N VAL A 120 -1.99 -3.15 11.87
CA VAL A 120 -2.08 -1.70 12.13
C VAL A 120 -2.98 -1.03 11.10
N ASN A 121 -4.02 -0.37 11.55
CA ASN A 121 -4.87 0.49 10.71
C ASN A 121 -4.48 1.96 10.88
N ILE A 122 -4.85 2.77 9.91
CA ILE A 122 -4.68 4.22 9.96
C ILE A 122 -6.02 4.86 9.64
N SER A 123 -6.64 5.47 10.64
CA SER A 123 -7.95 6.13 10.54
C SER A 123 -7.83 7.67 10.47
N ASP A 124 -6.59 8.19 10.47
CA ASP A 124 -6.28 9.62 10.42
C ASP A 124 -6.74 10.24 9.09
N LYS A 125 -7.75 11.11 9.13
CA LYS A 125 -8.30 11.83 7.98
C LYS A 125 -7.29 12.76 7.29
N GLY A 126 -6.24 13.17 7.98
CA GLY A 126 -5.15 13.94 7.41
C GLY A 126 -4.33 13.17 6.37
N VAL A 127 -4.36 11.83 6.40
CA VAL A 127 -3.68 10.98 5.44
C VAL A 127 -4.48 10.94 4.14
N ARG A 128 -4.08 11.79 3.19
CA ARG A 128 -4.75 11.97 1.91
C ARG A 128 -4.03 11.29 0.75
N HIS A 129 -2.75 10.96 0.91
CA HIS A 129 -1.91 10.42 -0.15
C HIS A 129 -1.35 9.06 0.25
N ILE A 130 -1.54 8.05 -0.61
CA ILE A 130 -1.01 6.70 -0.44
C ILE A 130 -0.13 6.37 -1.63
N VAL A 131 1.08 5.90 -1.35
CA VAL A 131 2.04 5.43 -2.36
C VAL A 131 2.26 3.94 -2.17
N ILE A 132 2.02 3.16 -3.22
CA ILE A 132 2.21 1.71 -3.21
C ILE A 132 3.27 1.33 -4.24
N PRO A 133 4.35 0.61 -3.83
CA PRO A 133 5.36 0.14 -4.73
C PRO A 133 4.81 -0.98 -5.63
N PHE A 134 5.52 -1.29 -6.69
CA PHE A 134 5.18 -2.46 -7.49
C PHE A 134 5.26 -3.75 -6.64
N CYS A 135 4.14 -4.45 -6.54
CA CYS A 135 3.95 -5.67 -5.75
C CYS A 135 2.86 -6.55 -6.38
N ASP A 136 2.61 -7.72 -5.80
CA ASP A 136 1.47 -8.54 -6.21
C ASP A 136 0.12 -7.97 -5.74
N GLN A 137 -0.96 -8.52 -6.28
CA GLN A 137 -2.32 -8.05 -5.99
C GLN A 137 -2.68 -8.14 -4.51
N THR A 138 -2.26 -9.20 -3.83
CA THR A 138 -2.58 -9.41 -2.41
C THR A 138 -1.89 -8.37 -1.54
N GLU A 139 -0.59 -8.16 -1.75
CA GLU A 139 0.18 -7.12 -1.05
C GLU A 139 -0.39 -5.73 -1.34
N PHE A 140 -0.75 -5.45 -2.61
CA PHE A 140 -1.37 -4.19 -3.00
C PHE A 140 -2.66 -3.91 -2.22
N MET A 141 -3.57 -4.88 -2.18
CA MET A 141 -4.84 -4.74 -1.47
C MET A 141 -4.66 -4.60 0.05
N GLN A 142 -3.69 -5.30 0.61
CA GLN A 142 -3.34 -5.18 2.03
C GLN A 142 -2.82 -3.78 2.36
N MET A 143 -1.90 -3.25 1.57
CA MET A 143 -1.35 -1.90 1.76
C MET A 143 -2.44 -0.82 1.60
N LEU A 144 -3.26 -0.91 0.55
CA LEU A 144 -4.35 0.03 0.33
C LEU A 144 -5.35 0.00 1.48
N GLY A 145 -5.69 -1.18 1.98
CA GLY A 145 -6.64 -1.37 3.08
C GLY A 145 -6.15 -0.85 4.45
N ARG A 146 -4.86 -0.50 4.60
CA ARG A 146 -4.34 0.06 5.87
C ARG A 146 -4.89 1.45 6.17
N ARG A 147 -5.16 2.25 5.15
CA ARG A 147 -5.88 3.51 5.34
C ARG A 147 -7.38 3.24 5.34
N ARG A 148 -7.97 3.35 6.51
CA ARG A 148 -9.42 3.22 6.69
C ARG A 148 -10.10 4.54 6.32
N THR A 149 -10.80 4.55 5.20
CA THR A 149 -11.58 5.71 4.75
C THR A 149 -12.99 5.63 5.31
N ALA A 150 -13.53 6.76 5.74
CA ALA A 150 -14.96 6.88 6.06
C ALA A 150 -15.79 6.99 4.78
N GLU A 151 -17.10 6.84 4.91
CA GLU A 151 -18.03 7.02 3.79
C GLU A 151 -17.87 8.42 3.17
N GLY A 152 -17.76 8.48 1.84
CA GLY A 152 -17.54 9.71 1.09
C GLY A 152 -16.12 10.27 1.13
N GLU A 153 -15.22 9.69 1.92
CA GLU A 153 -13.82 10.10 1.97
C GLU A 153 -13.02 9.44 0.84
N ARG A 154 -12.16 10.23 0.18
CA ARG A 154 -11.28 9.74 -0.88
C ARG A 154 -9.83 10.10 -0.63
N VAL A 155 -8.94 9.22 -1.07
CA VAL A 155 -7.49 9.42 -1.02
C VAL A 155 -6.88 9.40 -2.42
N TYR A 156 -5.76 10.10 -2.58
CA TYR A 156 -4.94 10.05 -3.79
C TYR A 156 -4.05 8.82 -3.74
N LEU A 157 -4.14 7.97 -4.75
CA LEU A 157 -3.37 6.75 -4.86
C LEU A 157 -2.30 6.88 -5.94
N TYR A 158 -1.06 6.58 -5.58
CA TYR A 158 0.10 6.57 -6.47
C TYR A 158 0.66 5.16 -6.54
N VAL A 159 0.78 4.61 -7.75
CA VAL A 159 1.21 3.24 -7.98
C VAL A 159 2.51 3.21 -8.78
N GLU A 160 3.54 2.56 -8.24
CA GLU A 160 4.82 2.40 -8.94
C GLU A 160 4.65 1.43 -10.13
N VAL A 161 5.05 1.90 -11.31
CA VAL A 161 5.08 1.08 -12.52
C VAL A 161 6.44 0.39 -12.61
N PRO A 162 6.50 -0.93 -12.82
CA PRO A 162 7.76 -1.64 -12.93
C PRO A 162 8.52 -1.21 -14.19
N THR A 163 9.85 -1.20 -14.10
CA THR A 163 10.70 -1.03 -15.29
C THR A 163 10.62 -2.27 -16.18
N ILE A 164 10.89 -2.10 -17.48
CA ILE A 164 10.93 -3.22 -18.44
C ILE A 164 11.92 -4.31 -17.98
N GLN A 165 13.06 -3.90 -17.42
CA GLN A 165 14.05 -4.84 -16.86
C GLN A 165 13.44 -5.69 -15.74
N LYS A 166 12.71 -5.07 -14.80
CA LYS A 166 12.05 -5.78 -13.70
C LYS A 166 10.98 -6.74 -14.22
N VAL A 167 10.19 -6.33 -15.21
CA VAL A 167 9.21 -7.20 -15.86
C VAL A 167 9.87 -8.39 -16.52
N ASN A 168 10.96 -8.19 -17.26
CA ASN A 168 11.71 -9.26 -17.91
C ASN A 168 12.32 -10.24 -16.90
N THR A 169 12.86 -9.74 -15.77
CA THR A 169 13.39 -10.58 -14.70
C THR A 169 12.29 -11.47 -14.09
N LEU A 170 11.12 -10.91 -13.83
CA LEU A 170 9.97 -11.66 -13.30
C LEU A 170 9.50 -12.72 -14.30
N ARG A 171 9.37 -12.37 -15.58
CA ARG A 171 9.01 -13.29 -16.65
C ARG A 171 9.99 -14.46 -16.72
N HIS A 172 11.28 -14.19 -16.71
CA HIS A 172 12.32 -15.25 -16.74
C HIS A 172 12.24 -16.16 -15.52
N GLY A 173 11.98 -15.61 -14.33
CA GLY A 173 11.78 -16.41 -13.12
C GLY A 173 10.56 -17.34 -13.18
N VAL A 174 9.46 -16.90 -13.82
CA VAL A 174 8.27 -17.74 -14.04
C VAL A 174 8.54 -18.83 -15.07
N GLU A 175 9.20 -18.50 -16.18
CA GLU A 175 9.57 -19.47 -17.24
C GLU A 175 10.51 -20.55 -16.68
N THR A 176 11.48 -20.18 -15.86
CA THR A 176 12.41 -21.13 -15.22
C THR A 176 11.67 -22.08 -14.29
N LYS A 177 10.75 -21.59 -13.48
CA LYS A 177 9.94 -22.45 -12.60
C LYS A 177 9.02 -23.39 -13.37
N ARG A 178 8.43 -22.92 -14.47
CA ARG A 178 7.57 -23.74 -15.33
C ARG A 178 8.33 -24.88 -16.00
N ASN A 179 9.57 -24.65 -16.37
CA ASN A 179 10.42 -25.65 -17.04
C ASN A 179 11.09 -26.64 -16.05
N ALA A 180 10.96 -26.40 -14.73
CA ALA A 180 11.50 -27.28 -13.68
C ALA A 180 10.45 -28.27 -13.12
N ILE A 181 9.23 -28.27 -13.67
CA ILE A 181 8.14 -29.21 -13.38
C ILE A 181 8.04 -30.22 -14.52
#